data_1061083d08987d0820711d371782b60d
#
_entry.id   1061083d08987d0820711d371782b60d
#
_cell.length_a   1.000
_cell.length_b   1.000
_cell.length_c   1.000
_cell.angle_alpha   90.00
_cell.angle_beta   90.00
_cell.angle_gamma   90.00
#
_symmetry.space_group_name_H-M   'P 1'
#
loop_
_entity.id
_entity.type
_entity.pdbx_description
1 polymer ?
#
loop_
_entity_poly.entity_id
_entity_poly.type
_entity_poly.pdbx_seq_one_letter_code
_entity_poly.pdbx_strand_id
1 'polypeptide(L)'
;MFGGWAIRGWKQQGWSPLRANLFLALQDTDATLHAYLHTGAWSHQRRTAEQWTEWAQAGASSKAVTEHPDLGSEQKPGPLTYEVEVYQGCVRYKRGCKFCIEPKKGIPIWRTPEDIIKEVRLAHDAGVHHVRLGGMTDTYTYMADGVRELEYPVPNPEPIARLLHGLRDDERLGVLHTDNGNPSIIAEHLEPSEEITKTLVETLSDGAVLSFGLESADPSVHEANWLNCDPDQLKSAIRLINKHGRVRGERGLPKLLPGLNFIAGLNGESKETYQMNLDLLHDIRREGLLLRRINIRQVEGEGFQDIPPEQFSSFKTNVRDTIDGPLLKELFPLGTILSDVHWEAHDGRTRLPAHLGEAHTAESTRGKAGITFGRQIGAYPILIGVEYHIPLETQSNIVITGHGARSITGVETNINHELITQKHLESIPGIGEKTAWKLISQRAKQKRKTRDEPAYEDAEAWFKATSIDWSEKYSVFFTP
;
A
#
# COMPACT_ATOMS: atom_id res chain seq x y z
N MET A 1 -8.17 -32.03 -4.82
CA MET A 1 -8.36 -30.97 -5.84
C MET A 1 -7.21 -30.01 -5.77
N PHE A 2 -6.75 -29.50 -6.90
CA PHE A 2 -5.79 -28.39 -6.97
C PHE A 2 -6.45 -27.24 -7.70
N GLY A 3 -6.24 -26.03 -7.24
CA GLY A 3 -6.84 -24.84 -7.81
C GLY A 3 -5.89 -23.64 -7.83
N GLY A 4 -6.36 -22.56 -8.39
CA GLY A 4 -5.61 -21.33 -8.55
C GLY A 4 -5.03 -21.15 -9.95
N TRP A 5 -4.68 -19.91 -10.27
CA TRP A 5 -4.31 -19.51 -11.64
C TRP A 5 -2.99 -20.08 -12.13
N ALA A 6 -2.06 -20.43 -11.25
CA ALA A 6 -0.81 -21.10 -11.59
C ALA A 6 -1.06 -22.44 -12.32
N ILE A 7 -2.10 -23.17 -11.93
CA ILE A 7 -2.47 -24.45 -12.54
C ILE A 7 -2.89 -24.31 -14.01
N ARG A 8 -3.48 -23.18 -14.37
CA ARG A 8 -3.85 -22.89 -15.76
C ARG A 8 -2.62 -22.81 -16.67
N GLY A 9 -1.54 -22.23 -16.18
CA GLY A 9 -0.24 -22.21 -16.86
C GLY A 9 0.31 -23.61 -17.08
N TRP A 10 0.24 -24.49 -16.09
CA TRP A 10 0.66 -25.89 -16.21
C TRP A 10 -0.12 -26.63 -17.28
N LYS A 11 -1.44 -26.46 -17.33
CA LYS A 11 -2.28 -27.09 -18.37
C LYS A 11 -1.92 -26.60 -19.77
N GLN A 12 -1.61 -25.32 -19.95
CA GLN A 12 -1.16 -24.76 -21.23
C GLN A 12 0.20 -25.31 -21.69
N GLN A 13 1.06 -25.69 -20.72
CA GLN A 13 2.34 -26.37 -20.98
C GLN A 13 2.20 -27.89 -21.20
N GLY A 14 0.98 -28.38 -21.36
CA GLY A 14 0.73 -29.80 -21.59
C GLY A 14 0.77 -30.67 -20.34
N TRP A 15 0.91 -30.06 -19.14
CA TRP A 15 0.86 -30.83 -17.90
C TRP A 15 -0.55 -31.36 -17.64
N SER A 16 -0.66 -32.64 -17.32
CA SER A 16 -1.90 -33.29 -16.90
C SER A 16 -1.70 -34.03 -15.58
N PRO A 17 -2.74 -34.16 -14.76
CA PRO A 17 -2.60 -34.87 -13.51
C PRO A 17 -2.21 -36.34 -13.75
N LEU A 18 -1.21 -36.81 -13.01
CA LEU A 18 -0.71 -38.18 -13.08
C LEU A 18 -1.71 -39.24 -12.53
N ARG A 19 -2.79 -38.78 -11.90
CA ARG A 19 -3.81 -39.65 -11.29
C ARG A 19 -5.21 -39.24 -11.74
N ALA A 20 -6.03 -40.22 -12.07
CA ALA A 20 -7.40 -40.01 -12.55
C ALA A 20 -8.34 -39.32 -11.51
N ASN A 21 -7.98 -39.35 -10.23
CA ASN A 21 -8.75 -38.71 -9.15
C ASN A 21 -8.36 -37.26 -8.86
N LEU A 22 -7.52 -36.64 -9.69
CA LEU A 22 -7.13 -35.22 -9.57
C LEU A 22 -7.93 -34.35 -10.53
N PHE A 23 -8.55 -33.32 -10.02
CA PHE A 23 -9.23 -32.30 -10.81
C PHE A 23 -8.52 -30.94 -10.66
N LEU A 24 -8.25 -30.26 -11.76
CA LEU A 24 -7.65 -28.95 -11.81
C LEU A 24 -8.75 -27.92 -11.98
N ALA A 25 -9.04 -27.14 -10.92
CA ALA A 25 -9.98 -26.03 -11.00
C ALA A 25 -9.34 -24.87 -11.76
N LEU A 26 -9.90 -24.52 -12.91
CA LEU A 26 -9.41 -23.44 -13.79
C LEU A 26 -10.07 -22.07 -13.51
N GLN A 27 -11.06 -22.05 -12.63
CA GLN A 27 -11.76 -20.87 -12.13
C GLN A 27 -11.71 -20.86 -10.60
N ASP A 28 -12.76 -20.42 -9.93
CA ASP A 28 -12.78 -20.38 -8.47
C ASP A 28 -12.81 -21.79 -7.88
N THR A 29 -11.79 -22.09 -7.09
CA THR A 29 -11.59 -23.44 -6.53
C THR A 29 -12.71 -23.84 -5.59
N ASP A 30 -13.17 -22.91 -4.77
CA ASP A 30 -14.26 -23.10 -3.81
C ASP A 30 -15.62 -23.28 -4.51
N ALA A 31 -15.93 -22.46 -5.52
CA ALA A 31 -17.15 -22.63 -6.31
C ALA A 31 -17.16 -23.97 -7.06
N THR A 32 -16.01 -24.38 -7.59
CA THR A 32 -15.84 -25.69 -8.24
C THR A 32 -16.05 -26.83 -7.26
N LEU A 33 -15.50 -26.73 -6.03
CA LEU A 33 -15.72 -27.74 -4.99
C LEU A 33 -17.17 -27.78 -4.54
N HIS A 34 -17.78 -26.62 -4.33
CA HIS A 34 -19.19 -26.50 -3.96
C HIS A 34 -20.09 -27.18 -5.01
N ALA A 35 -19.90 -26.90 -6.29
CA ALA A 35 -20.65 -27.52 -7.37
C ALA A 35 -20.49 -29.06 -7.36
N TYR A 36 -19.27 -29.55 -7.18
CA TYR A 36 -19.01 -31.00 -7.08
C TYR A 36 -19.76 -31.66 -5.91
N LEU A 37 -19.73 -31.02 -4.74
CA LEU A 37 -20.42 -31.57 -3.55
C LEU A 37 -21.93 -31.63 -3.72
N HIS A 38 -22.51 -30.77 -4.56
CA HIS A 38 -23.96 -30.77 -4.83
C HIS A 38 -24.38 -31.65 -6.00
N THR A 39 -23.53 -31.80 -7.02
CA THR A 39 -23.90 -32.47 -8.26
C THR A 39 -23.21 -33.83 -8.48
N GLY A 40 -22.14 -34.09 -7.71
CA GLY A 40 -21.27 -35.24 -7.94
C GLY A 40 -20.39 -35.16 -9.18
N ALA A 41 -20.49 -34.07 -9.96
CA ALA A 41 -19.75 -33.89 -11.20
C ALA A 41 -18.77 -32.70 -11.11
N TRP A 42 -17.54 -32.88 -11.63
CA TRP A 42 -16.56 -31.82 -11.70
C TRP A 42 -16.83 -30.89 -12.88
N SER A 43 -16.93 -29.61 -12.59
CA SER A 43 -17.04 -28.54 -13.60
C SER A 43 -16.32 -27.29 -13.11
N HIS A 44 -15.75 -26.52 -14.05
CA HIS A 44 -15.12 -25.25 -13.69
C HIS A 44 -16.21 -24.22 -13.39
N GLN A 45 -16.16 -23.63 -12.20
CA GLN A 45 -17.16 -22.69 -11.73
C GLN A 45 -16.54 -21.35 -11.32
N ARG A 46 -17.28 -20.30 -11.58
CA ARG A 46 -17.08 -18.97 -11.03
C ARG A 46 -18.09 -18.78 -9.90
N ARG A 47 -17.73 -18.04 -8.85
CA ARG A 47 -18.68 -17.66 -7.80
C ARG A 47 -19.83 -16.83 -8.39
N THR A 48 -21.05 -17.10 -7.96
CA THR A 48 -22.21 -16.23 -8.21
C THR A 48 -22.23 -15.07 -7.22
N ALA A 49 -23.06 -14.04 -7.49
CA ALA A 49 -23.24 -12.92 -6.57
C ALA A 49 -23.77 -13.37 -5.20
N GLU A 50 -24.67 -14.38 -5.19
CA GLU A 50 -25.21 -14.97 -3.95
C GLU A 50 -24.11 -15.67 -3.17
N GLN A 51 -23.25 -16.47 -3.84
CA GLN A 51 -22.13 -17.16 -3.20
C GLN A 51 -21.09 -16.18 -2.64
N TRP A 52 -20.83 -15.07 -3.34
CA TRP A 52 -19.98 -13.99 -2.80
C TRP A 52 -20.51 -13.49 -1.46
N THR A 53 -21.81 -13.15 -1.41
CA THR A 53 -22.44 -12.65 -0.19
C THR A 53 -22.46 -13.69 0.94
N GLU A 54 -22.93 -14.92 0.64
CA GLU A 54 -23.07 -15.99 1.64
C GLU A 54 -21.71 -16.35 2.24
N TRP A 55 -20.69 -16.51 1.39
CA TRP A 55 -19.37 -16.93 1.87
C TRP A 55 -18.59 -15.80 2.53
N ALA A 56 -18.80 -14.55 2.12
CA ALA A 56 -18.26 -13.41 2.84
C ALA A 56 -18.85 -13.31 4.25
N GLN A 57 -20.16 -13.52 4.40
CA GLN A 57 -20.83 -13.55 5.71
C GLN A 57 -20.31 -14.69 6.60
N ALA A 58 -20.16 -15.90 6.04
CA ALA A 58 -19.59 -17.04 6.77
C ALA A 58 -18.13 -16.80 7.16
N GLY A 59 -17.33 -16.21 6.25
CA GLY A 59 -15.95 -15.83 6.51
C GLY A 59 -15.82 -14.78 7.60
N ALA A 60 -16.60 -13.72 7.51
CA ALA A 60 -16.66 -12.64 8.50
C ALA A 60 -17.01 -13.13 9.91
N SER A 61 -17.92 -14.11 10.01
CA SER A 61 -18.32 -14.71 11.29
C SER A 61 -17.35 -15.78 11.81
N SER A 62 -16.31 -16.09 11.04
CA SER A 62 -15.35 -17.13 11.43
C SER A 62 -14.41 -16.67 12.53
N LYS A 63 -13.92 -17.61 13.34
CA LYS A 63 -12.88 -17.32 14.36
C LYS A 63 -11.59 -16.78 13.76
N ALA A 64 -11.29 -17.09 12.51
CA ALA A 64 -10.13 -16.56 11.82
C ALA A 64 -10.18 -15.03 11.66
N VAL A 65 -11.37 -14.45 11.63
CA VAL A 65 -11.58 -13.00 11.58
C VAL A 65 -11.88 -12.45 12.98
N THR A 66 -12.87 -12.99 13.68
CA THR A 66 -13.36 -12.45 14.95
C THR A 66 -12.37 -12.56 16.12
N GLU A 67 -11.43 -13.50 16.06
CA GLU A 67 -10.34 -13.69 17.04
C GLU A 67 -8.97 -13.24 16.45
N HIS A 68 -8.96 -12.54 15.32
CA HIS A 68 -7.70 -12.10 14.70
C HIS A 68 -7.04 -10.99 15.55
N PRO A 69 -5.75 -11.12 15.94
CA PRO A 69 -5.10 -10.14 16.81
C PRO A 69 -5.01 -8.74 16.19
N ASP A 70 -4.95 -8.63 14.85
CA ASP A 70 -4.94 -7.34 14.16
C ASP A 70 -6.35 -6.74 13.94
N LEU A 71 -7.42 -7.33 14.46
CA LEU A 71 -8.77 -6.79 14.30
C LEU A 71 -8.95 -5.49 15.10
N GLY A 72 -8.35 -5.42 16.28
CA GLY A 72 -8.52 -4.29 17.19
C GLY A 72 -9.84 -4.31 17.94
N SER A 73 -10.34 -3.14 18.29
CA SER A 73 -11.64 -2.95 18.94
C SER A 73 -12.50 -1.96 18.15
N GLU A 74 -13.78 -1.89 18.46
CA GLU A 74 -14.72 -0.94 17.84
C GLU A 74 -14.23 0.53 17.96
N GLN A 75 -13.65 0.88 19.13
CA GLN A 75 -13.12 2.23 19.39
C GLN A 75 -11.74 2.46 18.78
N LYS A 76 -10.99 1.40 18.50
CA LYS A 76 -9.65 1.43 17.91
C LYS A 76 -9.50 0.28 16.91
N PRO A 77 -9.97 0.45 15.68
CA PRO A 77 -9.80 -0.55 14.64
C PRO A 77 -8.32 -0.90 14.44
N GLY A 78 -8.03 -2.19 14.38
CA GLY A 78 -6.68 -2.67 14.11
C GLY A 78 -6.31 -2.55 12.62
N PRO A 79 -5.09 -2.91 12.23
CA PRO A 79 -4.60 -2.74 10.86
C PRO A 79 -5.11 -3.80 9.87
N LEU A 80 -6.03 -4.68 10.30
CA LEU A 80 -6.58 -5.70 9.42
C LEU A 80 -7.26 -5.06 8.22
N THR A 81 -6.83 -5.44 7.03
CA THR A 81 -7.32 -4.86 5.77
C THR A 81 -8.03 -5.94 4.96
N TYR A 82 -9.25 -5.66 4.55
CA TYR A 82 -10.03 -6.51 3.65
C TYR A 82 -9.68 -6.22 2.20
N GLU A 83 -9.15 -7.21 1.49
CA GLU A 83 -8.92 -7.10 0.06
C GLU A 83 -10.09 -7.74 -0.69
N VAL A 84 -10.88 -6.92 -1.37
CA VAL A 84 -12.06 -7.36 -2.11
C VAL A 84 -11.77 -7.46 -3.61
N GLU A 85 -12.15 -8.59 -4.23
CA GLU A 85 -12.04 -8.75 -5.67
C GLU A 85 -13.11 -7.92 -6.39
N VAL A 86 -12.67 -7.02 -7.27
CA VAL A 86 -13.56 -6.17 -8.07
C VAL A 86 -13.94 -6.83 -9.39
N TYR A 87 -12.95 -7.42 -10.08
CA TYR A 87 -13.17 -8.21 -11.29
C TYR A 87 -11.97 -9.12 -11.59
N GLN A 88 -12.17 -10.10 -12.46
CA GLN A 88 -11.11 -10.96 -13.01
C GLN A 88 -10.95 -10.76 -14.49
N GLY A 89 -9.74 -11.02 -14.99
CA GLY A 89 -9.42 -10.93 -16.42
C GLY A 89 -8.74 -9.63 -16.78
N CYS A 90 -8.44 -9.46 -18.06
CA CYS A 90 -7.72 -8.30 -18.55
C CYS A 90 -8.32 -7.85 -19.89
N VAL A 91 -8.47 -6.54 -20.09
CA VAL A 91 -8.97 -5.98 -21.36
C VAL A 91 -8.07 -6.37 -22.55
N ARG A 92 -6.80 -6.67 -22.27
CA ARG A 92 -5.83 -7.18 -23.26
C ARG A 92 -5.83 -8.73 -23.40
N TYR A 93 -6.94 -9.40 -23.11
CA TYR A 93 -7.05 -10.86 -23.15
C TYR A 93 -6.70 -11.49 -24.52
N LYS A 94 -6.81 -10.75 -25.63
CA LYS A 94 -6.44 -11.23 -26.98
C LYS A 94 -4.92 -11.19 -27.20
N ARG A 95 -4.24 -10.13 -26.72
CA ARG A 95 -2.80 -9.90 -26.89
C ARG A 95 -2.20 -9.25 -25.64
N GLY A 96 -2.17 -9.99 -24.55
CA GLY A 96 -1.62 -9.49 -23.28
C GLY A 96 -0.10 -9.63 -23.18
N CYS A 97 0.48 -8.96 -22.20
CA CYS A 97 1.91 -9.05 -21.90
C CYS A 97 2.33 -10.50 -21.66
N LYS A 98 3.43 -10.93 -22.30
CA LYS A 98 3.86 -12.35 -22.32
C LYS A 98 4.19 -12.90 -20.92
N PHE A 99 4.67 -12.06 -20.01
CA PHE A 99 4.99 -12.45 -18.62
C PHE A 99 3.73 -12.57 -17.73
N CYS A 100 2.62 -11.96 -18.12
CA CYS A 100 1.47 -11.76 -17.24
C CYS A 100 0.47 -12.91 -17.32
N ILE A 101 -0.06 -13.31 -16.14
CA ILE A 101 -1.12 -14.32 -16.04
C ILE A 101 -2.53 -13.74 -16.29
N GLU A 102 -2.73 -12.45 -16.07
CA GLU A 102 -4.06 -11.82 -16.08
C GLU A 102 -4.75 -11.91 -17.46
N PRO A 103 -4.09 -11.66 -18.61
CA PRO A 103 -4.70 -11.88 -19.92
C PRO A 103 -5.16 -13.33 -20.15
N LYS A 104 -4.48 -14.29 -19.52
CA LYS A 104 -4.82 -15.72 -19.61
C LYS A 104 -6.08 -16.08 -18.85
N LYS A 105 -6.54 -15.25 -17.93
CA LYS A 105 -7.84 -15.38 -17.25
C LYS A 105 -9.01 -15.07 -18.19
N GLY A 106 -8.75 -14.39 -19.32
CA GLY A 106 -9.72 -14.08 -20.35
C GLY A 106 -10.24 -12.64 -20.28
N ILE A 107 -11.37 -12.42 -20.94
CA ILE A 107 -12.09 -11.15 -20.91
C ILE A 107 -12.51 -10.82 -19.49
N PRO A 108 -12.52 -9.53 -19.09
CA PRO A 108 -12.97 -9.13 -17.77
C PRO A 108 -14.37 -9.61 -17.42
N ILE A 109 -14.53 -10.13 -16.21
CA ILE A 109 -15.81 -10.50 -15.60
C ILE A 109 -15.96 -9.63 -14.37
N TRP A 110 -16.77 -8.58 -14.49
CA TRP A 110 -16.97 -7.61 -13.43
C TRP A 110 -18.03 -8.06 -12.43
N ARG A 111 -17.85 -7.66 -11.19
CA ARG A 111 -18.87 -7.64 -10.15
C ARG A 111 -19.56 -6.27 -10.18
N THR A 112 -20.83 -6.20 -9.82
CA THR A 112 -21.54 -4.92 -9.74
C THR A 112 -21.08 -4.09 -8.54
N PRO A 113 -21.18 -2.75 -8.57
CA PRO A 113 -20.90 -1.92 -7.41
C PRO A 113 -21.67 -2.36 -6.17
N GLU A 114 -22.95 -2.69 -6.32
CA GLU A 114 -23.85 -3.07 -5.23
C GLU A 114 -23.40 -4.38 -4.56
N ASP A 115 -22.95 -5.36 -5.34
CA ASP A 115 -22.43 -6.62 -4.81
C ASP A 115 -21.16 -6.40 -3.98
N ILE A 116 -20.23 -5.57 -4.47
CA ILE A 116 -18.99 -5.24 -3.77
C ILE A 116 -19.26 -4.46 -2.48
N ILE A 117 -20.13 -3.44 -2.55
CA ILE A 117 -20.52 -2.62 -1.38
C ILE A 117 -21.16 -3.51 -0.30
N LYS A 118 -22.02 -4.45 -0.70
CA LYS A 118 -22.67 -5.36 0.24
C LYS A 118 -21.64 -6.26 0.94
N GLU A 119 -20.67 -6.81 0.21
CA GLU A 119 -19.60 -7.64 0.79
C GLU A 119 -18.73 -6.84 1.76
N VAL A 120 -18.35 -5.61 1.42
CA VAL A 120 -17.56 -4.73 2.29
C VAL A 120 -18.32 -4.41 3.59
N ARG A 121 -19.61 -4.17 3.52
CA ARG A 121 -20.45 -3.97 4.73
C ARG A 121 -20.42 -5.17 5.66
N LEU A 122 -20.43 -6.39 5.12
CA LEU A 122 -20.28 -7.60 5.94
C LEU A 122 -18.91 -7.68 6.63
N ALA A 123 -17.84 -7.22 5.97
CA ALA A 123 -16.53 -7.10 6.60
C ALA A 123 -16.53 -6.04 7.72
N HIS A 124 -17.20 -4.91 7.51
CA HIS A 124 -17.39 -3.89 8.55
C HIS A 124 -18.19 -4.42 9.75
N ASP A 125 -19.24 -5.22 9.51
CA ASP A 125 -20.01 -5.88 10.57
C ASP A 125 -19.15 -6.83 11.42
N ALA A 126 -18.09 -7.38 10.84
CA ALA A 126 -17.10 -8.21 11.53
C ALA A 126 -15.95 -7.41 12.19
N GLY A 127 -15.97 -6.07 12.09
CA GLY A 127 -14.95 -5.17 12.67
C GLY A 127 -13.74 -4.91 11.78
N VAL A 128 -13.76 -5.32 10.51
CA VAL A 128 -12.69 -5.01 9.55
C VAL A 128 -13.05 -3.75 8.78
N HIS A 129 -12.40 -2.63 9.08
CA HIS A 129 -12.77 -1.30 8.61
C HIS A 129 -11.89 -0.76 7.46
N HIS A 130 -10.76 -1.39 7.18
CA HIS A 130 -9.86 -0.97 6.11
C HIS A 130 -10.04 -1.83 4.88
N VAL A 131 -10.12 -1.21 3.72
CA VAL A 131 -10.47 -1.88 2.46
C VAL A 131 -9.44 -1.56 1.38
N ARG A 132 -9.06 -2.59 0.64
CA ARG A 132 -8.32 -2.48 -0.60
C ARG A 132 -9.13 -3.09 -1.73
N LEU A 133 -9.40 -2.29 -2.75
CA LEU A 133 -9.99 -2.78 -3.99
C LEU A 133 -8.88 -3.50 -4.78
N GLY A 134 -8.96 -4.83 -4.84
CA GLY A 134 -7.97 -5.71 -5.43
C GLY A 134 -8.53 -6.61 -6.51
N GLY A 135 -7.74 -7.61 -6.91
CA GLY A 135 -8.11 -8.60 -7.92
C GLY A 135 -8.25 -8.03 -9.35
N MET A 136 -8.32 -6.73 -9.53
CA MET A 136 -8.46 -6.06 -10.82
C MET A 136 -7.10 -5.72 -11.44
N THR A 137 -7.04 -5.77 -12.76
CA THR A 137 -5.83 -5.42 -13.52
C THR A 137 -5.66 -3.92 -13.73
N ASP A 138 -6.76 -3.17 -13.66
CA ASP A 138 -6.78 -1.73 -13.92
C ASP A 138 -8.07 -1.09 -13.42
N THR A 139 -7.95 -0.06 -12.60
CA THR A 139 -9.09 0.68 -12.07
C THR A 139 -9.88 1.41 -13.15
N TYR A 140 -9.21 1.94 -14.18
CA TYR A 140 -9.84 2.72 -15.25
C TYR A 140 -10.67 1.88 -16.23
N THR A 141 -10.43 0.58 -16.27
CA THR A 141 -11.20 -0.32 -17.13
C THR A 141 -12.31 -1.08 -16.41
N TYR A 142 -12.62 -0.72 -15.17
CA TYR A 142 -13.77 -1.29 -14.48
C TYR A 142 -15.06 -0.92 -15.22
N MET A 143 -15.75 -1.95 -15.75
CA MET A 143 -16.96 -1.81 -16.57
C MET A 143 -16.80 -0.85 -17.76
N ALA A 144 -15.61 -0.82 -18.38
CA ALA A 144 -15.31 0.01 -19.54
C ALA A 144 -16.07 -0.45 -20.77
N ASP A 145 -16.34 0.51 -21.68
CA ASP A 145 -17.05 0.28 -22.92
C ASP A 145 -16.12 -0.22 -24.04
N GLY A 146 -16.63 -1.07 -24.93
CA GLY A 146 -15.91 -1.52 -26.12
C GLY A 146 -14.79 -2.54 -25.85
N VAL A 147 -14.81 -3.27 -24.74
CA VAL A 147 -13.75 -4.24 -24.36
C VAL A 147 -13.56 -5.37 -25.39
N ARG A 148 -14.57 -5.70 -26.17
CA ARG A 148 -14.49 -6.74 -27.20
C ARG A 148 -13.99 -6.20 -28.54
N GLU A 149 -14.22 -4.92 -28.80
CA GLU A 149 -14.08 -4.25 -30.09
C GLU A 149 -12.80 -3.42 -30.18
N LEU A 150 -12.46 -2.69 -29.10
CA LEU A 150 -11.39 -1.72 -29.06
C LEU A 150 -10.11 -2.31 -28.45
N GLU A 151 -8.96 -1.88 -28.93
CA GLU A 151 -7.67 -2.17 -28.31
C GLU A 151 -7.53 -1.44 -26.96
N TYR A 152 -8.01 -0.20 -26.93
CA TYR A 152 -8.10 0.64 -25.73
C TYR A 152 -9.58 0.89 -25.42
N PRO A 153 -10.23 0.11 -24.57
CA PRO A 153 -11.61 0.32 -24.15
C PRO A 153 -11.79 1.68 -23.49
N VAL A 154 -12.96 2.27 -23.72
CA VAL A 154 -13.27 3.60 -23.20
C VAL A 154 -13.62 3.50 -21.71
N PRO A 155 -12.91 4.20 -20.80
CA PRO A 155 -13.25 4.23 -19.38
C PRO A 155 -14.67 4.74 -19.15
N ASN A 156 -15.36 4.10 -18.21
CA ASN A 156 -16.70 4.49 -17.81
C ASN A 156 -16.68 5.05 -16.37
N PRO A 157 -16.80 6.37 -16.17
CA PRO A 157 -16.70 6.97 -14.85
C PRO A 157 -17.86 6.59 -13.90
N GLU A 158 -19.07 6.36 -14.43
CA GLU A 158 -20.27 6.16 -13.61
C GLU A 158 -20.17 4.95 -12.66
N PRO A 159 -19.83 3.71 -13.11
CA PRO A 159 -19.75 2.56 -12.21
C PRO A 159 -18.69 2.74 -11.11
N ILE A 160 -17.55 3.40 -11.44
CA ILE A 160 -16.48 3.67 -10.48
C ILE A 160 -16.97 4.66 -9.42
N ALA A 161 -17.60 5.74 -9.83
CA ALA A 161 -18.16 6.74 -8.92
C ALA A 161 -19.20 6.09 -7.99
N ARG A 162 -20.12 5.30 -8.54
CA ARG A 162 -21.13 4.58 -7.76
C ARG A 162 -20.51 3.62 -6.74
N LEU A 163 -19.46 2.87 -7.13
CA LEU A 163 -18.75 1.98 -6.21
C LEU A 163 -18.08 2.77 -5.09
N LEU A 164 -17.29 3.78 -5.42
CA LEU A 164 -16.46 4.48 -4.45
C LEU A 164 -17.28 5.33 -3.49
N HIS A 165 -18.29 6.06 -3.98
CA HIS A 165 -19.20 6.81 -3.12
C HIS A 165 -20.04 5.87 -2.24
N GLY A 166 -20.59 4.79 -2.82
CA GLY A 166 -21.35 3.81 -2.04
C GLY A 166 -20.54 3.10 -0.94
N LEU A 167 -19.20 2.98 -1.10
CA LEU A 167 -18.30 2.54 -0.02
C LEU A 167 -18.12 3.65 1.02
N ARG A 168 -17.97 4.91 0.62
CA ARG A 168 -17.80 6.06 1.53
C ARG A 168 -19.04 6.43 2.31
N ASP A 169 -20.22 6.04 1.85
CA ASP A 169 -21.50 6.23 2.58
C ASP A 169 -21.55 5.42 3.90
N ASP A 170 -20.67 4.43 4.07
CA ASP A 170 -20.52 3.72 5.34
C ASP A 170 -19.50 4.42 6.23
N GLU A 171 -19.96 5.09 7.28
CA GLU A 171 -19.12 5.83 8.25
C GLU A 171 -18.06 4.98 8.95
N ARG A 172 -18.22 3.65 8.95
CA ARG A 172 -17.26 2.70 9.51
C ARG A 172 -16.04 2.52 8.60
N LEU A 173 -16.09 2.95 7.35
CA LEU A 173 -14.98 2.82 6.43
C LEU A 173 -13.79 3.68 6.86
N GLY A 174 -12.71 3.02 7.22
CA GLY A 174 -11.44 3.64 7.54
C GLY A 174 -10.63 3.96 6.29
N VAL A 175 -9.57 3.20 6.04
CA VAL A 175 -8.71 3.39 4.86
C VAL A 175 -9.32 2.67 3.65
N LEU A 176 -9.46 3.40 2.54
CA LEU A 176 -9.84 2.86 1.24
C LEU A 176 -8.73 3.12 0.23
N HIS A 177 -8.16 2.05 -0.32
CA HIS A 177 -7.16 2.12 -1.39
C HIS A 177 -7.54 1.21 -2.57
N THR A 178 -7.02 1.53 -3.75
CA THR A 178 -7.06 0.69 -4.95
C THR A 178 -5.65 0.24 -5.32
N ASP A 179 -5.48 -0.48 -6.43
CA ASP A 179 -4.18 -1.07 -6.77
C ASP A 179 -3.61 -0.52 -8.09
N ASN A 180 -4.10 -0.98 -9.22
CA ASN A 180 -3.46 -0.76 -10.51
C ASN A 180 -4.19 0.28 -11.35
N GLY A 181 -3.44 0.99 -12.19
CA GLY A 181 -3.95 1.81 -13.28
C GLY A 181 -3.23 1.48 -14.59
N ASN A 182 -3.92 1.61 -15.70
CA ASN A 182 -3.37 1.37 -17.02
C ASN A 182 -3.01 2.70 -17.70
N PRO A 183 -1.72 3.06 -17.80
CA PRO A 183 -1.34 4.35 -18.34
C PRO A 183 -1.69 4.55 -19.82
N SER A 184 -1.76 3.47 -20.64
CA SER A 184 -2.20 3.60 -22.02
C SER A 184 -3.67 3.96 -22.13
N ILE A 185 -4.53 3.33 -21.32
CA ILE A 185 -5.96 3.67 -21.27
C ILE A 185 -6.15 5.13 -20.85
N ILE A 186 -5.41 5.57 -19.81
CA ILE A 186 -5.46 6.95 -19.33
C ILE A 186 -5.03 7.94 -20.41
N ALA A 187 -3.95 7.62 -21.15
CA ALA A 187 -3.41 8.50 -22.18
C ALA A 187 -4.32 8.59 -23.42
N GLU A 188 -4.92 7.47 -23.83
CA GLU A 188 -5.82 7.43 -24.99
C GLU A 188 -7.17 8.09 -24.73
N HIS A 189 -7.63 8.10 -23.46
CA HIS A 189 -8.95 8.59 -23.06
C HIS A 189 -8.85 9.59 -21.92
N LEU A 190 -8.20 10.74 -22.15
CA LEU A 190 -7.88 11.72 -21.09
C LEU A 190 -9.11 12.27 -20.38
N GLU A 191 -10.19 12.60 -21.10
CA GLU A 191 -11.38 13.22 -20.51
C GLU A 191 -12.09 12.29 -19.50
N PRO A 192 -12.54 11.07 -19.86
CA PRO A 192 -13.15 10.17 -18.88
C PRO A 192 -12.16 9.72 -17.81
N SER A 193 -10.87 9.60 -18.14
CA SER A 193 -9.84 9.28 -17.14
C SER A 193 -9.62 10.41 -16.14
N GLU A 194 -9.74 11.67 -16.54
CA GLU A 194 -9.67 12.80 -15.62
C GLU A 194 -10.87 12.80 -14.65
N GLU A 195 -12.07 12.47 -15.11
CA GLU A 195 -13.25 12.32 -14.27
C GLU A 195 -13.06 11.22 -13.22
N ILE A 196 -12.61 10.03 -13.65
CA ILE A 196 -12.26 8.93 -12.74
C ILE A 196 -11.18 9.36 -11.75
N THR A 197 -10.12 10.03 -12.21
CA THR A 197 -9.03 10.50 -11.34
C THR A 197 -9.54 11.45 -10.25
N LYS A 198 -10.43 12.37 -10.58
CA LYS A 198 -11.05 13.28 -9.60
C LYS A 198 -11.84 12.50 -8.54
N THR A 199 -12.66 11.53 -8.96
CA THR A 199 -13.39 10.64 -8.05
C THR A 199 -12.44 9.85 -7.14
N LEU A 200 -11.35 9.30 -7.67
CA LEU A 200 -10.34 8.60 -6.89
C LEU A 200 -9.69 9.52 -5.84
N VAL A 201 -9.33 10.76 -6.22
CA VAL A 201 -8.72 11.75 -5.31
C VAL A 201 -9.71 12.18 -4.22
N GLU A 202 -10.99 12.27 -4.52
CA GLU A 202 -12.04 12.59 -3.57
C GLU A 202 -12.28 11.46 -2.56
N THR A 203 -12.34 10.22 -3.03
CA THR A 203 -12.85 9.09 -2.24
C THR A 203 -11.78 8.22 -1.61
N LEU A 204 -10.60 8.08 -2.21
CA LEU A 204 -9.52 7.29 -1.62
C LEU A 204 -8.89 7.99 -0.43
N SER A 205 -8.37 7.21 0.50
CA SER A 205 -7.59 7.72 1.63
C SER A 205 -6.24 8.24 1.17
N ASP A 206 -5.74 9.30 1.80
CA ASP A 206 -4.44 9.88 1.49
C ASP A 206 -3.32 8.83 1.51
N GLY A 207 -2.37 9.00 0.60
CA GLY A 207 -1.29 8.05 0.40
C GLY A 207 -1.63 6.88 -0.52
N ALA A 208 -2.79 6.95 -1.21
CA ALA A 208 -3.15 5.97 -2.23
C ALA A 208 -2.15 5.97 -3.40
N VAL A 209 -1.95 4.79 -3.97
CA VAL A 209 -1.01 4.57 -5.07
C VAL A 209 -1.69 3.81 -6.20
N LEU A 210 -1.64 4.38 -7.40
CA LEU A 210 -1.97 3.66 -8.62
C LEU A 210 -0.69 3.06 -9.21
N SER A 211 -0.57 1.75 -9.21
CA SER A 211 0.59 1.06 -9.79
C SER A 211 0.47 1.01 -11.31
N PHE A 212 1.40 1.65 -12.01
CA PHE A 212 1.50 1.66 -13.46
C PHE A 212 2.50 0.62 -13.95
N GLY A 213 2.08 -0.19 -14.90
CA GLY A 213 2.94 -1.15 -15.61
C GLY A 213 3.52 -0.52 -16.87
N LEU A 214 4.78 -0.06 -16.82
CA LEU A 214 5.60 0.22 -17.99
C LEU A 214 6.46 -0.98 -18.34
N GLU A 215 7.04 -1.57 -17.33
CA GLU A 215 7.97 -2.70 -17.31
C GLU A 215 9.34 -2.39 -17.88
N SER A 216 9.42 -1.64 -19.00
CA SER A 216 10.64 -1.15 -19.63
C SER A 216 10.38 0.12 -20.45
N ALA A 217 11.38 0.98 -20.60
CA ALA A 217 11.36 2.12 -21.51
C ALA A 217 11.93 1.78 -22.90
N ASP A 218 12.46 0.57 -23.07
CA ASP A 218 13.13 0.13 -24.31
C ASP A 218 12.10 -0.37 -25.33
N PRO A 219 12.00 0.24 -26.53
CA PRO A 219 11.07 -0.19 -27.57
C PRO A 219 11.26 -1.66 -28.02
N SER A 220 12.50 -2.15 -28.02
CA SER A 220 12.79 -3.55 -28.38
C SER A 220 12.20 -4.53 -27.39
N VAL A 221 12.24 -4.18 -26.09
CA VAL A 221 11.61 -4.96 -25.02
C VAL A 221 10.09 -4.90 -25.12
N HIS A 222 9.53 -3.74 -25.45
CA HIS A 222 8.09 -3.57 -25.68
C HIS A 222 7.57 -4.49 -26.76
N GLU A 223 8.21 -4.49 -27.93
CA GLU A 223 7.82 -5.32 -29.08
C GLU A 223 7.96 -6.82 -28.75
N ALA A 224 9.11 -7.21 -28.17
CA ALA A 224 9.39 -8.60 -27.87
C ALA A 224 8.42 -9.20 -26.85
N ASN A 225 7.88 -8.43 -25.90
CA ASN A 225 7.03 -8.91 -24.80
C ASN A 225 5.57 -8.43 -24.88
N TRP A 226 5.18 -7.73 -25.93
CA TRP A 226 3.83 -7.15 -26.12
C TRP A 226 3.42 -6.27 -24.94
N LEU A 227 4.35 -5.42 -24.48
CA LEU A 227 4.06 -4.51 -23.38
C LEU A 227 2.98 -3.51 -23.78
N ASN A 228 2.28 -2.99 -22.78
CA ASN A 228 1.07 -2.21 -23.05
C ASN A 228 1.34 -0.72 -23.26
N CYS A 229 2.28 -0.17 -22.50
CA CYS A 229 2.45 1.26 -22.35
C CYS A 229 3.83 1.71 -22.83
N ASP A 230 3.88 2.70 -23.69
CA ASP A 230 5.14 3.37 -24.04
C ASP A 230 5.47 4.51 -23.07
N PRO A 231 6.71 5.06 -23.10
CA PRO A 231 7.12 6.14 -22.21
C PRO A 231 6.30 7.43 -22.31
N ASP A 232 5.75 7.78 -23.48
CA ASP A 232 4.98 9.01 -23.67
C ASP A 232 3.56 8.86 -23.11
N GLN A 233 2.91 7.73 -23.33
CA GLN A 233 1.65 7.37 -22.70
C GLN A 233 1.81 7.34 -21.17
N LEU A 234 2.90 6.76 -20.67
CA LEU A 234 3.20 6.74 -19.24
C LEU A 234 3.31 8.16 -18.68
N LYS A 235 4.10 9.04 -19.30
CA LYS A 235 4.26 10.43 -18.83
C LYS A 235 2.94 11.19 -18.86
N SER A 236 2.11 10.98 -19.88
CA SER A 236 0.77 11.57 -19.96
C SER A 236 -0.09 11.15 -18.76
N ALA A 237 -0.14 9.86 -18.46
CA ALA A 237 -0.87 9.35 -17.29
C ALA A 237 -0.30 9.90 -15.96
N ILE A 238 1.02 9.93 -15.78
CA ILE A 238 1.67 10.48 -14.59
C ILE A 238 1.30 11.95 -14.40
N ARG A 239 1.31 12.77 -15.48
CA ARG A 239 0.91 14.19 -15.41
C ARG A 239 -0.54 14.34 -14.96
N LEU A 240 -1.45 13.51 -15.49
CA LEU A 240 -2.85 13.54 -15.09
C LEU A 240 -3.03 13.24 -13.61
N ILE A 241 -2.42 12.17 -13.10
CA ILE A 241 -2.51 11.83 -11.68
C ILE A 241 -1.88 12.92 -10.81
N ASN A 242 -0.70 13.45 -11.17
CA ASN A 242 -0.06 14.53 -10.43
C ASN A 242 -0.88 15.83 -10.42
N LYS A 243 -1.58 16.15 -11.53
CA LYS A 243 -2.44 17.34 -11.63
C LYS A 243 -3.48 17.39 -10.48
N HIS A 244 -4.07 16.26 -10.13
CA HIS A 244 -5.15 16.18 -9.14
C HIS A 244 -4.68 15.61 -7.80
N GLY A 245 -3.81 14.60 -7.81
CA GLY A 245 -3.51 13.79 -6.64
C GLY A 245 -2.30 14.22 -5.81
N ARG A 246 -1.43 15.13 -6.30
CA ARG A 246 -0.24 15.58 -5.56
C ARG A 246 -0.54 16.45 -4.33
N VAL A 247 -1.77 16.92 -4.20
CA VAL A 247 -2.21 17.71 -3.05
C VAL A 247 -2.14 16.85 -1.79
N ARG A 248 -1.53 17.39 -0.74
CA ARG A 248 -1.40 16.71 0.55
C ARG A 248 -2.72 16.76 1.30
N GLY A 249 -3.15 15.62 1.78
CA GLY A 249 -4.38 15.49 2.56
C GLY A 249 -4.12 15.45 4.08
N GLU A 250 -5.16 15.15 4.84
CA GLU A 250 -5.19 15.23 6.31
C GLU A 250 -4.29 14.18 6.99
N ARG A 251 -4.06 13.03 6.33
CA ARG A 251 -3.17 11.99 6.85
C ARG A 251 -1.67 12.30 6.64
N GLY A 252 -1.36 13.49 6.12
CA GLY A 252 0.01 13.95 5.93
C GLY A 252 0.69 13.48 4.64
N LEU A 253 0.00 12.78 3.76
CA LEU A 253 0.49 12.31 2.46
C LEU A 253 -0.23 12.97 1.29
N PRO A 254 0.36 12.99 0.08
CA PRO A 254 -0.40 13.28 -1.13
C PRO A 254 -1.60 12.36 -1.25
N LYS A 255 -2.71 12.88 -1.78
CA LYS A 255 -3.96 12.14 -1.93
C LYS A 255 -3.78 10.88 -2.76
N LEU A 256 -3.24 11.01 -3.96
CA LEU A 256 -3.05 9.92 -4.91
C LEU A 256 -1.81 10.18 -5.76
N LEU A 257 -0.91 9.22 -5.83
CA LEU A 257 0.25 9.30 -6.70
C LEU A 257 0.45 8.01 -7.52
N PRO A 258 1.08 8.10 -8.70
CA PRO A 258 1.45 6.92 -9.45
C PRO A 258 2.61 6.19 -8.79
N GLY A 259 2.54 4.86 -8.79
CA GLY A 259 3.67 3.96 -8.62
C GLY A 259 4.12 3.44 -9.98
N LEU A 260 5.36 3.01 -10.10
CA LEU A 260 5.91 2.53 -11.36
C LEU A 260 6.55 1.16 -11.19
N ASN A 261 6.26 0.24 -12.12
CA ASN A 261 6.84 -1.08 -12.16
C ASN A 261 7.85 -1.20 -13.30
N PHE A 262 9.02 -1.78 -13.01
CA PHE A 262 9.99 -2.27 -13.98
C PHE A 262 10.20 -3.77 -13.77
N ILE A 263 10.36 -4.48 -14.88
CA ILE A 263 10.69 -5.90 -14.88
C ILE A 263 11.99 -6.10 -15.65
N ALA A 264 12.97 -6.70 -15.00
CA ALA A 264 14.23 -7.11 -15.60
C ALA A 264 14.20 -8.60 -15.97
N GLY A 265 14.90 -8.98 -17.04
CA GLY A 265 14.90 -10.34 -17.59
C GLY A 265 13.88 -10.56 -18.71
N LEU A 266 13.24 -9.51 -19.20
CA LEU A 266 12.35 -9.57 -20.35
C LEU A 266 13.15 -9.77 -21.66
N ASN A 267 12.53 -10.42 -22.66
CA ASN A 267 13.16 -10.63 -23.96
C ASN A 267 13.48 -9.30 -24.64
N GLY A 268 14.64 -9.22 -25.29
CA GLY A 268 15.09 -8.03 -26.00
C GLY A 268 15.86 -7.02 -25.13
N GLU A 269 16.08 -7.31 -23.84
CA GLU A 269 16.90 -6.46 -23.00
C GLU A 269 18.36 -6.44 -23.42
N SER A 270 18.98 -5.28 -23.25
CA SER A 270 20.41 -5.01 -23.46
C SER A 270 20.95 -4.16 -22.31
N LYS A 271 22.22 -3.78 -22.37
CA LYS A 271 22.79 -2.84 -21.38
C LYS A 271 22.16 -1.46 -21.48
N GLU A 272 21.79 -1.06 -22.66
CA GLU A 272 21.15 0.21 -22.99
C GLU A 272 19.74 0.30 -22.41
N THR A 273 19.03 -0.82 -22.28
CA THR A 273 17.70 -0.89 -21.66
C THR A 273 17.69 -0.29 -20.25
N TYR A 274 18.70 -0.64 -19.44
CA TYR A 274 18.77 -0.12 -18.06
C TYR A 274 19.06 1.38 -18.02
N GLN A 275 19.84 1.88 -18.99
CA GLN A 275 20.08 3.31 -19.13
C GLN A 275 18.81 4.04 -19.58
N MET A 276 18.08 3.52 -20.58
CA MET A 276 16.80 4.08 -21.03
C MET A 276 15.77 4.15 -19.88
N ASN A 277 15.69 3.10 -19.07
CA ASN A 277 14.82 3.08 -17.90
C ASN A 277 15.21 4.16 -16.88
N LEU A 278 16.49 4.36 -16.62
CA LEU A 278 17.00 5.38 -15.71
C LEU A 278 16.78 6.79 -16.26
N ASP A 279 17.05 6.99 -17.55
CA ASP A 279 16.85 8.28 -18.21
C ASP A 279 15.39 8.73 -18.18
N LEU A 280 14.44 7.81 -18.41
CA LEU A 280 13.01 8.09 -18.27
C LEU A 280 12.65 8.55 -16.84
N LEU A 281 13.19 7.90 -15.81
CA LEU A 281 12.96 8.31 -14.43
C LEU A 281 13.53 9.71 -14.14
N HIS A 282 14.71 10.02 -14.69
CA HIS A 282 15.28 11.37 -14.60
C HIS A 282 14.44 12.40 -15.35
N ASP A 283 13.86 12.06 -16.50
CA ASP A 283 12.96 12.94 -17.25
C ASP A 283 11.71 13.25 -16.44
N ILE A 284 11.07 12.22 -15.88
CA ILE A 284 9.91 12.40 -14.98
C ILE A 284 10.25 13.33 -13.82
N ARG A 285 11.43 13.16 -13.21
CA ARG A 285 11.90 14.02 -12.12
C ARG A 285 12.17 15.46 -12.59
N ARG A 286 12.77 15.67 -13.76
CA ARG A 286 13.02 17.00 -14.33
C ARG A 286 11.73 17.77 -14.63
N GLU A 287 10.65 17.08 -14.95
CA GLU A 287 9.32 17.68 -15.08
C GLU A 287 8.67 18.03 -13.71
N GLY A 288 9.31 17.74 -12.59
CA GLY A 288 8.77 17.98 -11.25
C GLY A 288 7.58 17.05 -10.89
N LEU A 289 7.48 15.90 -11.54
CA LEU A 289 6.44 14.91 -11.30
C LEU A 289 6.82 14.00 -10.14
N LEU A 290 5.83 13.69 -9.30
CA LEU A 290 5.98 12.83 -8.13
C LEU A 290 5.60 11.40 -8.47
N LEU A 291 6.43 10.47 -7.98
CA LEU A 291 6.16 9.04 -7.94
C LEU A 291 6.16 8.57 -6.48
N ARG A 292 5.20 7.75 -6.09
CA ARG A 292 5.15 7.26 -4.70
C ARG A 292 6.00 6.01 -4.48
N ARG A 293 6.15 5.19 -5.49
CA ARG A 293 6.88 3.92 -5.42
C ARG A 293 7.45 3.54 -6.78
N ILE A 294 8.70 3.09 -6.78
CA ILE A 294 9.33 2.45 -7.94
C ILE A 294 9.63 1.00 -7.54
N ASN A 295 9.01 0.07 -8.24
CA ASN A 295 9.11 -1.35 -7.97
C ASN A 295 9.91 -2.01 -9.11
N ILE A 296 11.06 -2.57 -8.79
CA ILE A 296 11.94 -3.23 -9.74
C ILE A 296 11.98 -4.71 -9.39
N ARG A 297 11.44 -5.53 -10.27
CA ARG A 297 11.38 -6.99 -10.13
C ARG A 297 12.21 -7.65 -11.22
N GLN A 298 12.52 -8.91 -11.03
CA GLN A 298 13.13 -9.78 -12.00
C GLN A 298 12.14 -10.88 -12.37
N VAL A 299 12.04 -11.21 -13.64
CA VAL A 299 11.35 -12.41 -14.12
C VAL A 299 12.40 -13.46 -14.46
N GLU A 300 12.10 -14.71 -14.12
CA GLU A 300 12.95 -15.86 -14.32
C GLU A 300 12.12 -17.01 -14.93
N GLY A 301 12.77 -17.90 -15.67
CA GLY A 301 12.15 -19.10 -16.21
C GLY A 301 12.28 -19.25 -17.72
N GLU A 302 11.72 -20.34 -18.23
CA GLU A 302 11.75 -20.64 -19.65
C GLU A 302 11.04 -19.54 -20.48
N GLY A 303 11.72 -19.05 -21.51
CA GLY A 303 11.20 -18.00 -22.41
C GLY A 303 11.52 -16.57 -21.95
N PHE A 304 12.32 -16.39 -20.91
CA PHE A 304 12.85 -15.10 -20.47
C PHE A 304 14.36 -15.05 -20.57
N GLN A 305 14.90 -13.84 -20.54
CA GLN A 305 16.32 -13.62 -20.71
C GLN A 305 17.04 -13.63 -19.36
N ASP A 306 18.15 -14.38 -19.26
CA ASP A 306 19.03 -14.30 -18.11
C ASP A 306 19.76 -12.96 -18.09
N ILE A 307 19.77 -12.31 -16.93
CA ILE A 307 20.48 -11.04 -16.73
C ILE A 307 21.64 -11.23 -15.75
N PRO A 308 22.78 -10.58 -16.02
CA PRO A 308 23.87 -10.57 -15.04
C PRO A 308 23.42 -9.93 -13.70
N PRO A 309 23.60 -10.59 -12.56
CA PRO A 309 23.17 -10.06 -11.27
C PRO A 309 23.74 -8.67 -10.94
N GLU A 310 24.93 -8.37 -11.45
CA GLU A 310 25.60 -7.08 -11.29
C GLU A 310 24.85 -5.94 -11.99
N GLN A 311 24.33 -6.17 -13.19
CA GLN A 311 23.56 -5.16 -13.95
C GLN A 311 22.24 -4.85 -13.21
N PHE A 312 21.52 -5.88 -12.77
CA PHE A 312 20.30 -5.72 -11.99
C PHE A 312 20.53 -4.98 -10.69
N SER A 313 21.61 -5.37 -9.96
CA SER A 313 21.98 -4.71 -8.69
C SER A 313 22.37 -3.26 -8.92
N SER A 314 23.17 -2.96 -9.95
CA SER A 314 23.60 -1.61 -10.30
C SER A 314 22.41 -0.72 -10.66
N PHE A 315 21.49 -1.19 -11.49
CA PHE A 315 20.27 -0.45 -11.84
C PHE A 315 19.44 -0.12 -10.59
N LYS A 316 19.19 -1.12 -9.73
CA LYS A 316 18.45 -0.90 -8.46
C LYS A 316 19.15 0.12 -7.56
N THR A 317 20.48 0.09 -7.48
CA THR A 317 21.24 1.03 -6.66
C THR A 317 21.14 2.44 -7.23
N ASN A 318 21.34 2.61 -8.55
CA ASN A 318 21.21 3.90 -9.22
C ASN A 318 19.83 4.51 -9.03
N VAL A 319 18.76 3.74 -9.23
CA VAL A 319 17.38 4.22 -9.01
C VAL A 319 17.18 4.64 -7.55
N ARG A 320 17.68 3.88 -6.58
CA ARG A 320 17.55 4.22 -5.16
C ARG A 320 18.26 5.52 -4.82
N ASP A 321 19.50 5.67 -5.29
CA ASP A 321 20.33 6.80 -4.90
C ASP A 321 19.93 8.10 -5.61
N THR A 322 19.56 8.01 -6.89
CA THR A 322 19.30 9.21 -7.70
C THR A 322 17.82 9.59 -7.81
N ILE A 323 16.91 8.66 -7.57
CA ILE A 323 15.45 8.87 -7.72
C ILE A 323 14.72 8.67 -6.39
N ASP A 324 14.74 7.45 -5.80
CA ASP A 324 13.97 7.12 -4.60
C ASP A 324 14.36 7.98 -3.39
N GLY A 325 15.65 8.17 -3.16
CA GLY A 325 16.15 8.94 -2.04
C GLY A 325 15.71 10.41 -2.06
N PRO A 326 15.88 11.15 -3.17
CA PRO A 326 15.30 12.50 -3.34
C PRO A 326 13.78 12.54 -3.22
N LEU A 327 13.06 11.60 -3.85
CA LEU A 327 11.60 11.49 -3.76
C LEU A 327 11.14 11.25 -2.32
N LEU A 328 11.83 10.40 -1.56
CA LEU A 328 11.48 10.14 -0.16
C LEU A 328 11.47 11.44 0.65
N LYS A 329 12.48 12.30 0.47
CA LYS A 329 12.57 13.57 1.18
C LYS A 329 11.47 14.56 0.78
N GLU A 330 11.08 14.56 -0.50
CA GLU A 330 10.00 15.42 -1.03
C GLU A 330 8.61 14.94 -0.58
N LEU A 331 8.40 13.62 -0.55
CA LEU A 331 7.14 13.02 -0.11
C LEU A 331 6.94 13.11 1.40
N PHE A 332 8.02 13.08 2.16
CA PHE A 332 8.05 13.08 3.62
C PHE A 332 8.90 14.24 4.17
N PRO A 333 8.52 15.52 3.93
CA PRO A 333 9.28 16.66 4.44
C PRO A 333 9.39 16.61 5.97
N LEU A 334 10.52 17.07 6.51
CA LEU A 334 10.69 17.22 7.96
C LEU A 334 9.61 18.15 8.53
N GLY A 335 9.08 17.81 9.69
CA GLY A 335 8.00 18.55 10.34
C GLY A 335 6.59 18.18 9.86
N THR A 336 6.45 17.35 8.82
CA THR A 336 5.13 16.83 8.41
C THR A 336 4.58 15.90 9.48
N ILE A 337 3.29 16.06 9.81
CA ILE A 337 2.57 15.14 10.70
C ILE A 337 1.98 14.03 9.83
N LEU A 338 2.26 12.78 10.21
CA LEU A 338 1.58 11.61 9.70
C LEU A 338 0.62 11.11 10.78
N SER A 339 -0.67 10.98 10.43
CA SER A 339 -1.67 10.43 11.35
C SER A 339 -1.82 8.91 11.22
N ASP A 340 -2.44 8.30 12.22
CA ASP A 340 -2.83 6.88 12.25
C ASP A 340 -1.66 5.92 12.02
N VAL A 341 -0.51 6.20 12.62
CA VAL A 341 0.62 5.28 12.60
C VAL A 341 0.35 4.15 13.59
N HIS A 342 0.27 2.94 13.09
CA HIS A 342 0.12 1.71 13.87
C HIS A 342 1.50 1.14 14.20
N TRP A 343 1.74 0.87 15.49
CA TRP A 343 2.99 0.32 15.97
C TRP A 343 2.95 -1.21 15.97
N GLU A 344 3.96 -1.83 15.37
CA GLU A 344 3.97 -3.25 15.06
C GLU A 344 5.26 -3.94 15.48
N ALA A 345 5.16 -5.24 15.75
CA ALA A 345 6.33 -6.08 15.93
C ALA A 345 7.13 -6.16 14.62
N HIS A 346 8.41 -5.82 14.67
CA HIS A 346 9.26 -5.73 13.49
C HIS A 346 10.72 -6.03 13.83
N ASP A 347 11.40 -6.80 12.97
CA ASP A 347 12.82 -7.15 13.15
C ASP A 347 13.79 -6.13 12.53
N GLY A 348 13.29 -5.00 12.04
CA GLY A 348 14.03 -3.98 11.28
C GLY A 348 14.05 -4.24 9.77
N ARG A 349 13.53 -5.38 9.29
CA ARG A 349 13.42 -5.75 7.87
C ARG A 349 12.01 -6.12 7.47
N THR A 350 11.35 -6.96 8.26
CA THR A 350 10.01 -7.49 8.01
C THR A 350 9.12 -7.33 9.22
N ARG A 351 7.82 -7.11 8.99
CA ARG A 351 6.80 -7.21 10.02
C ARG A 351 6.75 -8.64 10.53
N LEU A 352 6.76 -8.82 11.83
CA LEU A 352 6.55 -10.11 12.47
C LEU A 352 5.06 -10.47 12.49
N PRO A 353 4.71 -11.77 12.49
CA PRO A 353 3.33 -12.19 12.67
C PRO A 353 2.71 -11.62 13.96
N ALA A 354 1.43 -11.28 13.92
CA ALA A 354 0.73 -10.64 15.04
C ALA A 354 0.79 -11.44 16.34
N HIS A 355 0.69 -12.78 16.26
CA HIS A 355 0.81 -13.65 17.44
C HIS A 355 2.18 -13.61 18.14
N LEU A 356 3.22 -13.13 17.46
CA LEU A 356 4.54 -12.89 18.04
C LEU A 356 4.63 -11.51 18.69
N GLY A 357 3.73 -10.56 18.34
CA GLY A 357 3.65 -9.24 18.96
C GLY A 357 3.36 -9.31 20.45
N GLU A 358 2.50 -10.23 20.88
CA GLU A 358 2.19 -10.47 22.30
C GLU A 358 3.38 -11.05 23.07
N ALA A 359 4.17 -11.91 22.44
CA ALA A 359 5.36 -12.52 23.03
C ALA A 359 6.63 -11.63 22.92
N HIS A 360 6.64 -10.71 21.99
CA HIS A 360 7.73 -9.77 21.73
C HIS A 360 7.32 -8.37 22.20
N THR A 361 7.76 -7.97 23.39
CA THR A 361 7.67 -6.58 23.82
C THR A 361 8.44 -5.68 22.88
N ALA A 362 8.13 -4.39 22.84
CA ALA A 362 8.92 -3.44 22.03
C ALA A 362 10.43 -3.53 22.34
N GLU A 363 10.81 -3.93 23.54
CA GLU A 363 12.22 -4.18 23.94
C GLU A 363 12.79 -5.39 23.21
N SER A 364 12.05 -6.49 23.08
CA SER A 364 12.53 -7.68 22.35
C SER A 364 12.55 -7.50 20.86
N THR A 365 11.63 -6.73 20.27
CA THR A 365 11.55 -6.45 18.83
C THR A 365 12.43 -5.30 18.37
N ARG A 366 12.85 -4.41 19.28
CA ARG A 366 13.81 -3.33 19.03
C ARG A 366 15.21 -3.86 18.68
N GLY A 367 15.49 -5.09 19.01
CA GLY A 367 16.82 -5.65 18.87
C GLY A 367 17.88 -4.79 19.58
N LYS A 368 19.12 -4.91 19.14
CA LYS A 368 20.23 -4.11 19.70
C LYS A 368 20.13 -2.60 19.38
N ALA A 369 19.28 -2.20 18.46
CA ALA A 369 19.14 -0.80 18.01
C ALA A 369 18.19 0.03 18.88
N GLY A 370 17.33 -0.57 19.70
CA GLY A 370 16.40 0.17 20.55
C GLY A 370 15.32 0.96 19.81
N ILE A 371 14.93 0.54 18.60
CA ILE A 371 13.95 1.24 17.73
C ILE A 371 12.61 0.52 17.77
N THR A 372 11.52 1.24 18.01
CA THR A 372 10.14 0.77 17.77
C THR A 372 9.73 1.14 16.36
N PHE A 373 9.08 0.21 15.64
CA PHE A 373 8.67 0.41 14.25
C PHE A 373 7.15 0.50 14.13
N GLY A 374 6.71 1.27 13.14
CA GLY A 374 5.30 1.41 12.80
C GLY A 374 5.09 1.77 11.34
N ARG A 375 3.82 1.79 10.93
CA ARG A 375 3.37 2.19 9.59
C ARG A 375 2.00 2.84 9.66
N GLN A 376 1.73 3.77 8.74
CA GLN A 376 0.35 4.15 8.49
C GLN A 376 -0.40 2.96 7.87
N ILE A 377 -1.67 2.81 8.23
CA ILE A 377 -2.53 1.81 7.59
C ILE A 377 -2.77 2.22 6.14
N GLY A 378 -2.63 1.28 5.22
CA GLY A 378 -2.86 1.52 3.79
C GLY A 378 -1.99 0.68 2.86
N ALA A 379 -2.17 0.85 1.56
CA ALA A 379 -1.34 0.22 0.55
C ALA A 379 0.05 0.89 0.50
N TYR A 380 1.09 0.09 0.43
CA TYR A 380 2.48 0.55 0.31
C TYR A 380 2.96 1.54 1.39
N PRO A 381 2.75 1.25 2.68
CA PRO A 381 3.14 2.16 3.75
C PRO A 381 4.67 2.27 3.86
N ILE A 382 5.14 3.45 4.28
CA ILE A 382 6.55 3.65 4.64
C ILE A 382 6.82 3.07 6.02
N LEU A 383 8.02 2.51 6.21
CA LEU A 383 8.48 2.12 7.54
C LEU A 383 8.88 3.37 8.34
N ILE A 384 8.37 3.47 9.55
CA ILE A 384 8.62 4.56 10.49
C ILE A 384 9.35 3.97 11.69
N GLY A 385 10.45 4.61 12.12
CA GLY A 385 11.19 4.23 13.31
C GLY A 385 11.18 5.33 14.35
N VAL A 386 11.03 4.96 15.62
CA VAL A 386 11.23 5.87 16.78
C VAL A 386 12.25 5.26 17.74
N GLU A 387 13.08 6.09 18.36
CA GLU A 387 14.20 5.64 19.21
C GLU A 387 13.82 5.40 20.68
N TYR A 388 12.55 5.19 20.95
CA TYR A 388 12.01 4.91 22.27
C TYR A 388 10.90 3.87 22.23
N HIS A 389 10.49 3.39 23.40
CA HIS A 389 9.44 2.39 23.52
C HIS A 389 8.06 3.00 23.32
N ILE A 390 7.29 2.43 22.40
CA ILE A 390 5.84 2.62 22.26
C ILE A 390 5.20 1.24 22.38
N PRO A 391 4.10 1.10 23.15
CA PRO A 391 3.35 -0.16 23.21
C PRO A 391 2.92 -0.60 21.80
N LEU A 392 3.12 -1.88 21.49
CA LEU A 392 2.65 -2.46 20.23
C LEU A 392 1.12 -2.49 20.18
N GLU A 393 0.58 -2.62 18.98
CA GLU A 393 -0.88 -2.62 18.73
C GLU A 393 -1.58 -1.32 19.20
N THR A 394 -0.83 -0.22 19.24
CA THR A 394 -1.36 1.13 19.48
C THR A 394 -1.21 2.00 18.26
N GLN A 395 -1.91 3.11 18.22
CA GLN A 395 -1.84 4.09 17.14
C GLN A 395 -1.49 5.47 17.71
N SER A 396 -0.69 6.21 16.96
CA SER A 396 -0.38 7.60 17.27
C SER A 396 -0.07 8.41 16.02
N ASN A 397 -0.13 9.72 16.14
CA ASN A 397 0.37 10.63 15.12
C ASN A 397 1.85 10.93 15.39
N ILE A 398 2.65 11.07 14.31
CA ILE A 398 4.07 11.39 14.42
C ILE A 398 4.45 12.62 13.61
N VAL A 399 5.42 13.37 14.10
CA VAL A 399 6.14 14.39 13.32
C VAL A 399 7.38 13.75 12.70
N ILE A 400 7.58 13.91 11.41
CA ILE A 400 8.77 13.40 10.71
C ILE A 400 9.98 14.22 11.13
N THR A 401 11.00 13.57 11.68
CA THR A 401 12.24 14.17 12.16
C THR A 401 13.48 13.78 11.38
N GLY A 402 13.40 12.75 10.53
CA GLY A 402 14.54 12.31 9.74
C GLY A 402 14.18 11.27 8.66
N HIS A 403 15.17 10.94 7.84
CA HIS A 403 15.05 10.00 6.74
C HIS A 403 16.14 8.93 6.83
N GLY A 404 15.74 7.66 6.72
CA GLY A 404 16.62 6.55 6.42
C GLY A 404 16.70 6.28 4.91
N ALA A 405 17.37 5.21 4.52
CA ALA A 405 17.49 4.86 3.10
C ALA A 405 16.13 4.48 2.45
N ARG A 406 15.24 3.85 3.21
CA ARG A 406 13.89 3.42 2.76
C ARG A 406 12.85 3.52 3.88
N SER A 407 13.09 4.37 4.84
CA SER A 407 12.29 4.58 6.03
C SER A 407 12.37 6.03 6.44
N ILE A 408 11.52 6.41 7.37
CA ILE A 408 11.59 7.72 8.03
C ILE A 408 11.74 7.52 9.53
N THR A 409 12.23 8.53 10.22
CA THR A 409 12.18 8.60 11.67
C THR A 409 11.19 9.67 12.10
N GLY A 410 10.57 9.49 13.26
CA GLY A 410 9.60 10.42 13.77
C GLY A 410 9.57 10.47 15.30
N VAL A 411 8.77 11.38 15.79
CA VAL A 411 8.44 11.52 17.22
C VAL A 411 6.92 11.71 17.32
N GLU A 412 6.29 11.08 18.29
CA GLU A 412 4.85 11.21 18.51
C GLU A 412 4.44 12.66 18.77
N THR A 413 3.20 12.98 18.44
CA THR A 413 2.51 14.20 18.86
C THR A 413 1.72 13.95 20.16
N ASN A 414 1.23 15.01 20.79
CA ASN A 414 0.38 14.94 22.00
C ASN A 414 1.01 14.14 23.15
N ILE A 415 2.32 14.31 23.34
CA ILE A 415 3.05 13.62 24.39
C ILE A 415 2.71 14.29 25.73
N ASN A 416 2.37 13.45 26.71
CA ASN A 416 2.21 13.93 28.07
C ASN A 416 3.57 14.24 28.70
N HIS A 417 3.82 15.50 29.01
CA HIS A 417 5.08 15.98 29.58
C HIS A 417 5.39 15.37 30.97
N GLU A 418 4.37 14.89 31.71
CA GLU A 418 4.57 14.19 32.97
C GLU A 418 5.08 12.75 32.80
N LEU A 419 4.80 12.13 31.66
CA LEU A 419 5.11 10.71 31.41
C LEU A 419 6.31 10.50 30.48
N ILE A 420 6.71 11.53 29.74
CA ILE A 420 7.79 11.42 28.75
C ILE A 420 9.12 10.97 29.39
N THR A 421 9.80 10.04 28.74
CA THR A 421 11.11 9.52 29.16
C THR A 421 12.26 10.38 28.64
N GLN A 422 13.46 10.20 29.19
CA GLN A 422 14.65 10.89 28.70
C GLN A 422 14.93 10.54 27.22
N LYS A 423 14.85 9.28 26.84
CA LYS A 423 15.06 8.85 25.45
C LYS A 423 14.05 9.46 24.48
N HIS A 424 12.82 9.57 24.92
CA HIS A 424 11.78 10.20 24.13
C HIS A 424 12.08 11.71 23.92
N LEU A 425 12.51 12.42 24.96
CA LEU A 425 12.96 13.82 24.85
C LEU A 425 14.15 13.97 23.90
N GLU A 426 15.16 13.08 23.99
CA GLU A 426 16.34 13.08 23.13
C GLU A 426 15.99 12.91 21.64
N SER A 427 14.86 12.30 21.33
CA SER A 427 14.38 12.12 19.96
C SER A 427 13.74 13.39 19.37
N ILE A 428 13.40 14.36 20.22
CA ILE A 428 12.85 15.67 19.78
C ILE A 428 13.99 16.53 19.21
N PRO A 429 13.88 17.03 17.97
CA PRO A 429 14.90 17.85 17.37
C PRO A 429 15.28 19.08 18.19
N GLY A 430 16.55 19.19 18.56
CA GLY A 430 17.08 20.29 19.37
C GLY A 430 17.14 20.00 20.87
N ILE A 431 16.67 18.86 21.33
CA ILE A 431 16.82 18.40 22.71
C ILE A 431 17.89 17.31 22.77
N GLY A 432 19.10 17.68 23.14
CA GLY A 432 20.19 16.71 23.34
C GLY A 432 20.15 16.07 24.73
N GLU A 433 20.99 15.05 24.94
CA GLU A 433 21.09 14.26 26.17
C GLU A 433 21.16 15.12 27.45
N LYS A 434 22.04 16.13 27.46
CA LYS A 434 22.21 17.03 28.63
C LYS A 434 20.93 17.81 28.94
N THR A 435 20.24 18.31 27.91
CA THR A 435 18.98 19.05 28.04
C THR A 435 17.88 18.15 28.53
N ALA A 436 17.73 16.97 27.95
CA ALA A 436 16.77 15.97 28.35
C ALA A 436 16.97 15.54 29.81
N TRP A 437 18.23 15.24 30.20
CA TRP A 437 18.54 14.91 31.59
C TRP A 437 18.18 16.05 32.59
N LYS A 438 18.48 17.30 32.22
CA LYS A 438 18.15 18.47 33.04
C LYS A 438 16.64 18.60 33.23
N LEU A 439 15.85 18.45 32.17
CA LEU A 439 14.38 18.45 32.21
C LEU A 439 13.85 17.35 33.11
N ILE A 440 14.24 16.10 32.90
CA ILE A 440 13.79 14.96 33.71
C ILE A 440 14.16 15.10 35.17
N SER A 441 15.41 15.53 35.46
CA SER A 441 15.89 15.72 36.83
C SER A 441 15.09 16.81 37.57
N GLN A 442 14.76 17.90 36.90
CA GLN A 442 13.99 18.99 37.48
C GLN A 442 12.52 18.56 37.71
N ARG A 443 11.91 17.86 36.75
CA ARG A 443 10.57 17.27 36.93
C ARG A 443 10.51 16.34 38.13
N ALA A 444 11.48 15.44 38.26
CA ALA A 444 11.55 14.52 39.43
C ALA A 444 11.69 15.24 40.78
N LYS A 445 12.45 16.36 40.83
CA LYS A 445 12.55 17.19 42.01
C LYS A 445 11.22 17.86 42.36
N GLN A 446 10.53 18.41 41.34
CA GLN A 446 9.25 19.08 41.53
C GLN A 446 8.15 18.10 41.96
N LYS A 447 8.08 16.93 41.33
CA LYS A 447 7.10 15.86 41.67
C LYS A 447 7.19 15.40 43.11
N ARG A 448 8.39 15.40 43.73
CA ARG A 448 8.56 15.12 45.17
C ARG A 448 7.91 16.17 46.10
N LYS A 449 7.71 17.40 45.56
CA LYS A 449 7.07 18.48 46.30
C LYS A 449 5.55 18.50 46.13
N THR A 450 5.10 18.28 44.88
CA THR A 450 3.68 18.33 44.53
C THR A 450 2.93 17.03 44.86
N ARG A 451 3.64 15.91 45.10
CA ARG A 451 3.10 14.58 45.41
C ARG A 451 2.11 14.10 44.35
N ASP A 452 0.80 14.21 44.62
CA ASP A 452 -0.27 13.71 43.77
C ASP A 452 -0.69 14.66 42.65
N GLU A 453 -0.23 15.92 42.71
CA GLU A 453 -0.49 16.90 41.66
C GLU A 453 0.55 16.82 40.52
N PRO A 454 0.26 17.31 39.30
CA PRO A 454 1.24 17.44 38.25
C PRO A 454 2.46 18.25 38.71
N ALA A 455 3.65 17.88 38.19
CA ALA A 455 4.86 18.61 38.52
C ALA A 455 4.85 20.02 37.89
N TYR A 456 4.23 20.16 36.74
CA TYR A 456 4.06 21.39 35.97
C TYR A 456 2.69 21.42 35.30
N GLU A 457 2.15 22.60 35.08
CA GLU A 457 0.87 22.81 34.39
C GLU A 457 0.91 22.30 32.96
N ASP A 458 1.98 22.61 32.24
CA ASP A 458 2.22 22.20 30.86
C ASP A 458 3.73 22.05 30.55
N ALA A 459 4.05 21.68 29.33
CA ALA A 459 5.41 21.52 28.90
C ALA A 459 6.19 22.85 28.83
N GLU A 460 5.54 23.96 28.50
CA GLU A 460 6.17 25.26 28.45
C GLU A 460 6.61 25.73 29.83
N ALA A 461 5.75 25.59 30.84
CA ALA A 461 6.08 25.88 32.24
C ALA A 461 7.23 25.01 32.73
N TRP A 462 7.28 23.73 32.33
CA TRP A 462 8.38 22.83 32.66
C TRP A 462 9.72 23.29 32.05
N PHE A 463 9.73 23.65 30.78
CA PHE A 463 10.95 24.15 30.10
C PHE A 463 11.44 25.46 30.75
N LYS A 464 10.55 26.42 30.99
CA LYS A 464 10.85 27.68 31.68
C LYS A 464 11.44 27.48 33.06
N ALA A 465 10.83 26.61 33.89
CA ALA A 465 11.32 26.28 35.22
C ALA A 465 12.71 25.63 35.20
N THR A 466 13.10 25.06 34.07
CA THR A 466 14.40 24.42 33.86
C THR A 466 15.43 25.42 33.26
N SER A 467 15.04 26.67 33.01
CA SER A 467 15.84 27.64 32.27
C SER A 467 16.28 27.14 30.89
N ILE A 468 15.37 26.53 30.19
CA ILE A 468 15.50 26.12 28.81
C ILE A 468 14.49 26.92 28.00
N ASP A 469 14.93 27.56 26.93
CA ASP A 469 14.07 28.36 26.07
C ASP A 469 13.01 27.47 25.42
N TRP A 470 11.75 27.84 25.64
CA TRP A 470 10.65 27.26 24.92
C TRP A 470 10.63 27.79 23.50
N SER A 471 10.44 26.91 22.54
CA SER A 471 10.26 27.28 21.13
C SER A 471 8.93 26.72 20.64
N GLU A 472 8.16 27.51 19.91
CA GLU A 472 6.90 27.07 19.29
C GLU A 472 7.05 25.78 18.50
N LYS A 473 8.24 25.49 17.97
CA LYS A 473 8.54 24.22 17.31
C LYS A 473 8.35 22.99 18.22
N TYR A 474 8.37 23.15 19.54
CA TYR A 474 8.14 22.06 20.49
C TYR A 474 6.66 21.82 20.77
N SER A 475 5.80 22.82 20.54
CA SER A 475 4.35 22.68 20.83
C SER A 475 3.69 21.54 20.08
N VAL A 476 4.16 21.19 18.89
CA VAL A 476 3.64 20.08 18.08
C VAL A 476 3.83 18.69 18.73
N PHE A 477 4.80 18.56 19.64
CA PHE A 477 5.11 17.29 20.29
C PHE A 477 4.32 17.09 21.57
N PHE A 478 3.95 18.13 22.27
CA PHE A 478 3.32 18.01 23.60
C PHE A 478 1.80 18.25 23.55
N THR A 479 1.11 17.62 24.50
CA THR A 479 -0.30 17.91 24.73
C THR A 479 -0.44 19.37 25.16
N PRO A 480 -1.41 20.12 24.55
CA PRO A 480 -1.68 21.52 24.95
C PRO A 480 -2.00 21.66 26.43
#